data_aa943540528568e3a792cd7e2d329f41
#
_entry.id   aa943540528568e3a792cd7e2d329f41
#
_cell.length_a   1.000
_cell.length_b   1.000
_cell.length_c   1.000
_cell.angle_alpha   90.00
_cell.angle_beta   90.00
_cell.angle_gamma   90.00
#
_symmetry.space_group_name_H-M   'P 1'
#
loop_
_entity.id
_entity.type
_entity.pdbx_description
1 polymer ?
#
loop_
_entity_poly.entity_id
_entity_poly.type
_entity_poly.pdbx_seq_one_letter_code
_entity_poly.pdbx_strand_id
1 'polypeptide(L)'
;MRTPLLLQSLKARVESLHQQLGPLAGQRHFSPRFDRQLFSHGGTRLGDYLTEASESLVHLEAAVAQGDAARVAWLAERLVLQIEALQREAATADLRRHENAHLPGGRLHARLAQYQEYERRLLAMKAEREQRRAVHEDPQLQREIEALGERLARCRTAITRTERALERITR
;
A
#
# COMPACT_ATOMS: atom_id res chain seq x y z
N MET A 1 33.22 11.19 6.24
CA MET A 1 33.37 10.01 5.36
C MET A 1 32.36 8.88 5.61
N ARG A 2 31.77 8.77 6.80
CA ARG A 2 30.80 7.68 7.08
C ARG A 2 29.38 7.94 6.57
N THR A 3 28.95 9.22 6.50
CA THR A 3 27.57 9.60 6.12
C THR A 3 27.13 9.13 4.71
N PRO A 4 27.97 9.26 3.65
CA PRO A 4 27.58 8.79 2.32
C PRO A 4 27.36 7.27 2.26
N LEU A 5 28.18 6.50 2.96
CA LEU A 5 28.07 5.04 3.03
C LEU A 5 26.82 4.60 3.81
N LEU A 6 26.47 5.29 4.88
CA LEU A 6 25.25 5.05 5.64
C LEU A 6 24.01 5.35 4.81
N LEU A 7 23.99 6.47 4.10
CA LEU A 7 22.89 6.82 3.18
C LEU A 7 22.73 5.76 2.09
N GLN A 8 23.81 5.31 1.49
CA GLN A 8 23.79 4.27 0.47
C GLN A 8 23.25 2.95 1.03
N SER A 9 23.63 2.59 2.25
CA SER A 9 23.11 1.41 2.94
C SER A 9 21.61 1.51 3.21
N LEU A 10 21.13 2.65 3.71
CA LEU A 10 19.69 2.88 3.95
C LEU A 10 18.89 2.84 2.65
N LYS A 11 19.42 3.44 1.59
CA LYS A 11 18.81 3.41 0.25
C LYS A 11 18.67 1.97 -0.27
N ALA A 12 19.71 1.17 -0.16
CA ALA A 12 19.69 -0.24 -0.55
C ALA A 12 18.66 -1.05 0.26
N ARG A 13 18.52 -0.77 1.56
CA ARG A 13 17.53 -1.43 2.42
C ARG A 13 16.09 -1.05 2.04
N VAL A 14 15.81 0.23 1.75
CA VAL A 14 14.50 0.68 1.27
C VAL A 14 14.16 0.05 -0.07
N GLU A 15 15.12 -0.02 -1.00
CA GLU A 15 14.95 -0.68 -2.30
C GLU A 15 14.64 -2.17 -2.14
N SER A 16 15.35 -2.86 -1.27
CA SER A 16 15.09 -4.27 -0.94
C SER A 16 13.68 -4.47 -0.38
N LEU A 17 13.18 -3.55 0.46
CA LEU A 17 11.80 -3.58 0.96
C LEU A 17 10.78 -3.42 -0.15
N HIS A 18 11.01 -2.52 -1.10
CA HIS A 18 10.14 -2.38 -2.27
C HIS A 18 10.06 -3.66 -3.10
N GLN A 19 11.19 -4.36 -3.27
CA GLN A 19 11.21 -5.63 -3.97
C GLN A 19 10.46 -6.73 -3.21
N GLN A 20 10.63 -6.82 -1.89
CA GLN A 20 9.99 -7.85 -1.06
C GLN A 20 8.51 -7.59 -0.83
N LEU A 21 8.11 -6.36 -0.56
CA LEU A 21 6.76 -5.98 -0.17
C LEU A 21 5.94 -5.40 -1.32
N GLY A 22 6.56 -5.01 -2.44
CA GLY A 22 5.89 -4.46 -3.60
C GLY A 22 4.72 -5.31 -4.09
N PRO A 23 4.85 -6.65 -4.22
CA PRO A 23 3.73 -7.53 -4.58
C PRO A 23 2.59 -7.52 -3.56
N LEU A 24 2.86 -7.15 -2.31
CA LEU A 24 1.90 -7.08 -1.20
C LEU A 24 1.36 -5.66 -0.96
N ALA A 25 1.87 -4.66 -1.67
CA ALA A 25 1.59 -3.25 -1.44
C ALA A 25 0.09 -2.89 -1.50
N GLY A 26 -0.67 -3.60 -2.34
CA GLY A 26 -2.12 -3.41 -2.48
C GLY A 26 -2.96 -4.10 -1.41
N GLN A 27 -2.38 -4.92 -0.54
CA GLN A 27 -3.12 -5.61 0.51
C GLN A 27 -3.55 -4.63 1.59
N ARG A 28 -4.85 -4.62 1.88
CA ARG A 28 -5.41 -3.86 3.00
C ARG A 28 -5.35 -4.68 4.28
N HIS A 29 -5.06 -3.99 5.37
CA HIS A 29 -5.18 -4.53 6.71
C HIS A 29 -6.33 -3.83 7.44
N PHE A 30 -7.09 -4.56 8.25
CA PHE A 30 -8.26 -4.04 8.97
C PHE A 30 -7.91 -3.13 10.15
N SER A 31 -6.65 -3.11 10.57
CA SER A 31 -6.17 -2.22 11.62
C SER A 31 -4.82 -1.63 11.22
N PRO A 32 -4.51 -0.41 11.66
CA PRO A 32 -3.17 0.13 11.49
C PRO A 32 -2.19 -0.79 12.22
N ARG A 33 -1.29 -1.43 11.45
CA ARG A 33 -0.30 -2.40 11.97
C ARG A 33 0.90 -1.75 12.62
N PHE A 34 1.10 -0.48 12.35
CA PHE A 34 2.29 0.25 12.76
C PHE A 34 1.92 1.38 13.70
N ASP A 35 2.84 1.67 14.60
CA ASP A 35 2.70 2.78 15.54
C ASP A 35 2.51 4.10 14.78
N ARG A 36 1.49 4.87 15.20
CA ARG A 36 1.20 6.21 14.66
C ARG A 36 2.33 7.22 14.89
N GLN A 37 3.19 6.98 15.87
CA GLN A 37 4.38 7.81 16.10
C GLN A 37 5.45 7.53 15.04
N LEU A 38 5.50 6.31 14.52
CA LEU A 38 6.48 5.91 13.53
C LEU A 38 6.07 6.24 12.12
N PHE A 39 4.78 6.04 11.80
CA PHE A 39 4.20 6.36 10.49
C PHE A 39 3.08 7.39 10.66
N SER A 40 3.16 8.48 9.91
CA SER A 40 2.20 9.59 9.96
C SER A 40 0.87 9.21 9.32
N HIS A 41 0.92 8.38 8.29
CA HIS A 41 -0.27 7.90 7.59
C HIS A 41 -0.87 6.72 8.36
N GLY A 42 -2.09 6.88 8.84
CA GLY A 42 -2.92 5.78 9.33
C GLY A 42 -3.48 4.91 8.20
N GLY A 43 -2.71 4.72 7.13
CA GLY A 43 -3.09 3.95 5.95
C GLY A 43 -3.39 2.49 6.27
N THR A 44 -4.29 1.91 5.52
CA THR A 44 -4.64 0.48 5.63
C THR A 44 -3.89 -0.39 4.63
N ARG A 45 -3.14 0.23 3.72
CA ARG A 45 -2.36 -0.46 2.67
C ARG A 45 -0.88 -0.45 3.03
N LEU A 46 -0.25 -1.59 2.81
CA LEU A 46 1.20 -1.73 3.03
C LEU A 46 2.01 -0.79 2.12
N GLY A 47 1.52 -0.52 0.90
CA GLY A 47 2.12 0.43 -0.03
C GLY A 47 2.22 1.85 0.50
N ASP A 48 1.27 2.29 1.33
CA ASP A 48 1.28 3.63 1.93
C ASP A 48 2.47 3.78 2.88
N TYR A 49 2.78 2.75 3.66
CA TYR A 49 3.93 2.72 4.56
C TYR A 49 5.27 2.65 3.82
N LEU A 50 5.33 1.90 2.71
CA LEU A 50 6.51 1.88 1.83
C LEU A 50 6.78 3.25 1.21
N THR A 51 5.73 3.94 0.77
CA THR A 51 5.83 5.30 0.23
C THR A 51 6.36 6.26 1.29
N GLU A 52 5.83 6.21 2.51
CA GLU A 52 6.29 7.07 3.61
C GLU A 52 7.76 6.81 3.97
N ALA A 53 8.21 5.56 3.97
CA ALA A 53 9.62 5.24 4.19
C ALA A 53 10.52 5.82 3.08
N SER A 54 10.06 5.79 1.82
CA SER A 54 10.77 6.40 0.69
C SER A 54 10.83 7.92 0.80
N GLU A 55 9.75 8.57 1.22
CA GLU A 55 9.71 10.01 1.49
C GLU A 55 10.65 10.39 2.65
N SER A 56 10.70 9.58 3.70
CA SER A 56 11.63 9.77 4.82
C SER A 56 13.09 9.72 4.36
N LEU A 57 13.42 8.84 3.41
CA LEU A 57 14.75 8.76 2.80
C LEU A 57 15.07 10.04 2.01
N VAL A 58 14.14 10.54 1.20
CA VAL A 58 14.32 11.78 0.44
C VAL A 58 14.54 12.98 1.39
N HIS A 59 13.79 13.07 2.47
CA HIS A 59 13.96 14.11 3.47
C HIS A 59 15.31 14.02 4.17
N LEU A 60 15.79 12.80 4.45
CA LEU A 60 17.11 12.57 5.03
C LEU A 60 18.23 13.01 4.07
N GLU A 61 18.14 12.66 2.79
CA GLU A 61 19.10 13.09 1.76
C GLU A 61 19.18 14.63 1.68
N ALA A 62 18.01 15.29 1.71
CA ALA A 62 17.93 16.76 1.71
C ALA A 62 18.55 17.38 2.98
N ALA A 63 18.31 16.81 4.16
CA ALA A 63 18.88 17.29 5.42
C ALA A 63 20.42 17.13 5.44
N VAL A 64 20.94 16.04 4.89
CA VAL A 64 22.39 15.82 4.73
C VAL A 64 23.00 16.87 3.80
N ALA A 65 22.34 17.16 2.68
CA ALA A 65 22.81 18.19 1.75
C ALA A 65 22.81 19.61 2.38
N GLN A 66 21.89 19.89 3.31
CA GLN A 66 21.81 21.15 4.04
C GLN A 66 22.78 21.24 5.23
N GLY A 67 23.39 20.13 5.64
CA GLY A 67 24.32 20.08 6.78
C GLY A 67 23.65 20.21 8.15
N ASP A 68 22.33 19.97 8.25
CA ASP A 68 21.56 20.02 9.49
C ASP A 68 21.74 18.71 10.29
N ALA A 69 22.76 18.69 11.14
CA ALA A 69 23.14 17.49 11.89
C ALA A 69 22.02 16.97 12.82
N ALA A 70 21.26 17.86 13.47
CA ALA A 70 20.19 17.49 14.38
C ALA A 70 19.03 16.84 13.61
N ARG A 71 18.65 17.43 12.49
CA ARG A 71 17.60 16.89 11.62
C ARG A 71 18.01 15.57 10.96
N VAL A 72 19.28 15.45 10.56
CA VAL A 72 19.85 14.21 10.02
C VAL A 72 19.76 13.09 11.05
N ALA A 73 20.16 13.33 12.29
CA ALA A 73 20.09 12.32 13.35
C ALA A 73 18.66 11.84 13.59
N TRP A 74 17.71 12.75 13.72
CA TRP A 74 16.29 12.42 13.94
C TRP A 74 15.68 11.65 12.76
N LEU A 75 15.90 12.11 11.51
CA LEU A 75 15.39 11.45 10.31
C LEU A 75 16.00 10.08 10.09
N ALA A 76 17.31 9.93 10.36
CA ALA A 76 18.00 8.65 10.23
C ALA A 76 17.47 7.62 11.23
N GLU A 77 17.30 7.99 12.49
CA GLU A 77 16.72 7.13 13.51
C GLU A 77 15.30 6.69 13.15
N ARG A 78 14.46 7.65 12.75
CA ARG A 78 13.08 7.36 12.32
C ARG A 78 13.05 6.40 11.13
N LEU A 79 13.87 6.65 10.11
CA LEU A 79 13.93 5.80 8.92
C LEU A 79 14.39 4.37 9.25
N VAL A 80 15.39 4.21 10.12
CA VAL A 80 15.85 2.90 10.57
C VAL A 80 14.71 2.13 11.24
N LEU A 81 13.96 2.76 12.13
CA LEU A 81 12.80 2.14 12.80
C LEU A 81 11.68 1.78 11.82
N GLN A 82 11.42 2.63 10.82
CA GLN A 82 10.47 2.34 9.75
C GLN A 82 10.91 1.12 8.93
N ILE A 83 12.18 1.06 8.54
CA ILE A 83 12.75 -0.08 7.81
C ILE A 83 12.63 -1.36 8.63
N GLU A 84 12.99 -1.33 9.90
CA GLU A 84 12.89 -2.51 10.79
C GLU A 84 11.45 -3.02 10.96
N ALA A 85 10.49 -2.10 11.09
CA ALA A 85 9.07 -2.45 11.17
C ALA A 85 8.59 -3.12 9.86
N LEU A 86 8.96 -2.59 8.71
CA LEU A 86 8.63 -3.15 7.41
C LEU A 86 9.35 -4.47 7.12
N GLN A 87 10.60 -4.64 7.56
CA GLN A 87 11.32 -5.91 7.47
C GLN A 87 10.67 -7.02 8.31
N ARG A 88 10.21 -6.70 9.52
CA ARG A 88 9.45 -7.65 10.35
C ARG A 88 8.14 -8.05 9.65
N GLU A 89 7.47 -7.09 9.02
CA GLU A 89 6.26 -7.38 8.25
C GLU A 89 6.55 -8.28 7.05
N ALA A 90 7.62 -8.04 6.31
CA ALA A 90 8.04 -8.89 5.19
C ALA A 90 8.35 -10.33 5.65
N ALA A 91 9.05 -10.49 6.76
CA ALA A 91 9.39 -11.80 7.32
C ALA A 91 8.17 -12.60 7.79
N THR A 92 7.11 -11.92 8.25
CA THR A 92 5.89 -12.56 8.76
C THR A 92 4.77 -12.69 7.71
N ALA A 93 4.91 -12.03 6.56
CA ALA A 93 3.89 -12.04 5.51
C ALA A 93 3.58 -13.45 4.99
N ASP A 94 4.60 -14.26 4.78
CA ASP A 94 4.44 -15.64 4.31
C ASP A 94 3.81 -16.54 5.37
N LEU A 95 4.18 -16.39 6.63
CA LEU A 95 3.57 -17.11 7.74
C LEU A 95 2.08 -16.80 7.85
N ARG A 96 1.70 -15.54 7.71
CA ARG A 96 0.29 -15.10 7.75
C ARG A 96 -0.54 -15.60 6.56
N ARG A 97 0.05 -15.75 5.39
CA ARG A 97 -0.64 -16.38 4.25
C ARG A 97 -1.02 -17.83 4.56
N HIS A 98 -0.14 -18.57 5.20
CA HIS A 98 -0.39 -19.96 5.60
C HIS A 98 -1.38 -20.06 6.77
N GLU A 99 -1.27 -19.19 7.76
CA GLU A 99 -2.19 -19.14 8.90
C GLU A 99 -3.60 -18.72 8.46
N ASN A 100 -3.72 -17.70 7.61
CA ASN A 100 -5.02 -17.23 7.13
C ASN A 100 -5.75 -18.24 6.23
N ALA A 101 -5.04 -19.16 5.59
CA ALA A 101 -5.65 -20.23 4.79
C ALA A 101 -6.39 -21.27 5.65
N HIS A 102 -6.01 -21.41 6.92
CA HIS A 102 -6.57 -22.38 7.87
C HIS A 102 -7.55 -21.76 8.87
N LEU A 103 -7.59 -20.43 8.99
CA LEU A 103 -8.49 -19.73 9.90
C LEU A 103 -9.91 -19.62 9.33
N PRO A 104 -10.97 -19.66 10.19
CA PRO A 104 -12.30 -19.26 9.81
C PRO A 104 -12.25 -17.86 9.18
N GLY A 105 -12.62 -17.74 7.92
CA GLY A 105 -12.54 -16.49 7.18
C GLY A 105 -11.35 -16.32 6.22
N GLY A 106 -10.37 -17.22 6.21
CA GLY A 106 -9.23 -17.14 5.30
C GLY A 106 -9.64 -17.06 3.81
N ARG A 107 -10.66 -17.83 3.42
CA ARG A 107 -11.26 -17.76 2.08
C ARG A 107 -11.95 -16.42 1.80
N LEU A 108 -12.59 -15.83 2.81
CA LEU A 108 -13.24 -14.50 2.69
C LEU A 108 -12.20 -13.41 2.55
N HIS A 109 -11.10 -13.46 3.30
CA HIS A 109 -9.97 -12.53 3.15
C HIS A 109 -9.35 -12.60 1.76
N ALA A 110 -9.10 -13.80 1.24
CA ALA A 110 -8.59 -13.99 -0.12
C ALA A 110 -9.55 -13.43 -1.18
N ARG A 111 -10.85 -13.67 -1.00
CA ARG A 111 -11.89 -13.14 -1.90
C ARG A 111 -12.00 -11.63 -1.83
N LEU A 112 -11.91 -11.05 -0.63
CA LEU A 112 -11.91 -9.60 -0.45
C LEU A 112 -10.73 -8.96 -1.17
N ALA A 113 -9.52 -9.50 -1.02
CA ALA A 113 -8.34 -9.03 -1.72
C ALA A 113 -8.51 -9.09 -3.26
N GLN A 114 -9.12 -10.15 -3.78
CA GLN A 114 -9.42 -10.30 -5.20
C GLN A 114 -10.41 -9.24 -5.70
N TYR A 115 -11.49 -8.98 -4.95
CA TYR A 115 -12.45 -7.94 -5.31
C TYR A 115 -11.86 -6.53 -5.28
N GLN A 116 -11.00 -6.25 -4.32
CA GLN A 116 -10.29 -4.98 -4.24
C GLN A 116 -9.32 -4.79 -5.42
N GLU A 117 -8.68 -5.84 -5.88
CA GLU A 117 -7.87 -5.80 -7.10
C GLU A 117 -8.71 -5.53 -8.35
N TYR A 118 -9.89 -6.16 -8.45
CA TYR A 118 -10.84 -5.89 -9.54
C TYR A 118 -11.35 -4.45 -9.50
N GLU A 119 -11.68 -3.92 -8.31
CA GLU A 119 -12.08 -2.51 -8.16
C GLU A 119 -11.00 -1.58 -8.68
N ARG A 120 -9.74 -1.80 -8.30
CA ARG A 120 -8.61 -0.99 -8.76
C ARG A 120 -8.46 -1.00 -10.27
N ARG A 121 -8.57 -2.17 -10.90
CA ARG A 121 -8.51 -2.31 -12.37
C ARG A 121 -9.66 -1.61 -13.06
N LEU A 122 -10.87 -1.77 -12.54
CA LEU A 122 -12.06 -1.10 -13.09
C LEU A 122 -11.97 0.42 -13.00
N LEU A 123 -11.46 0.95 -11.88
CA LEU A 123 -11.21 2.38 -11.71
C LEU A 123 -10.17 2.90 -12.71
N ALA A 124 -9.07 2.19 -12.90
CA ALA A 124 -8.04 2.56 -13.86
C ALA A 124 -8.59 2.57 -15.30
N MET A 125 -9.33 1.53 -15.69
CA MET A 125 -9.96 1.45 -17.02
C MET A 125 -10.97 2.56 -17.23
N LYS A 126 -11.78 2.87 -16.22
CA LYS A 126 -12.77 3.96 -16.31
C LYS A 126 -12.08 5.31 -16.46
N ALA A 127 -11.07 5.60 -15.64
CA ALA A 127 -10.30 6.85 -15.71
C ALA A 127 -9.64 7.05 -17.08
N GLU A 128 -9.08 5.99 -17.69
CA GLU A 128 -8.51 6.03 -19.03
C GLU A 128 -9.57 6.42 -20.09
N ARG A 129 -10.77 5.83 -20.02
CA ARG A 129 -11.86 6.15 -20.95
C ARG A 129 -12.36 7.59 -20.75
N GLU A 130 -12.46 8.05 -19.53
CA GLU A 130 -12.85 9.43 -19.20
C GLU A 130 -11.84 10.44 -19.74
N GLN A 131 -10.54 10.16 -19.63
CA GLN A 131 -9.49 10.99 -20.23
C GLN A 131 -9.59 11.04 -21.76
N ARG A 132 -9.84 9.89 -22.39
CA ARG A 132 -10.01 9.82 -23.85
C ARG A 132 -11.26 10.57 -24.31
N ARG A 133 -12.36 10.48 -23.56
CA ARG A 133 -13.61 11.22 -23.84
C ARG A 133 -13.41 12.74 -23.72
N ALA A 134 -12.58 13.20 -22.81
CA ALA A 134 -12.28 14.63 -22.67
C ALA A 134 -11.60 15.23 -23.90
N VAL A 135 -10.93 14.40 -24.70
CA VAL A 135 -10.24 14.81 -25.93
C VAL A 135 -11.12 14.59 -27.18
N HIS A 136 -11.92 13.53 -27.18
CA HIS A 136 -12.78 13.14 -28.30
C HIS A 136 -14.16 12.75 -27.81
N GLU A 137 -15.20 13.46 -28.23
CA GLU A 137 -16.58 13.07 -28.01
C GLU A 137 -16.91 11.85 -28.89
N ASP A 138 -16.92 10.66 -28.26
CA ASP A 138 -17.28 9.40 -28.87
C ASP A 138 -18.42 8.75 -28.07
N PRO A 139 -19.61 8.54 -28.68
CA PRO A 139 -20.73 7.88 -28.01
C PRO A 139 -20.38 6.46 -27.52
N GLN A 140 -19.43 5.79 -28.16
CA GLN A 140 -18.97 4.47 -27.76
C GLN A 140 -18.20 4.54 -26.43
N LEU A 141 -17.32 5.55 -26.26
CA LEU A 141 -16.62 5.77 -24.99
C LEU A 141 -17.59 6.02 -23.83
N GLN A 142 -18.66 6.77 -24.08
CA GLN A 142 -19.70 7.01 -23.08
C GLN A 142 -20.35 5.70 -22.61
N ARG A 143 -20.72 4.80 -23.53
CA ARG A 143 -21.27 3.50 -23.22
C ARG A 143 -20.31 2.61 -22.44
N GLU A 144 -19.01 2.65 -22.79
CA GLU A 144 -17.97 1.91 -22.07
C GLU A 144 -17.81 2.42 -20.65
N ILE A 145 -17.83 3.74 -20.43
CA ILE A 145 -17.74 4.36 -19.11
C ILE A 145 -18.95 3.95 -18.24
N GLU A 146 -20.15 3.99 -18.79
CA GLU A 146 -21.37 3.55 -18.09
C GLU A 146 -21.31 2.07 -17.70
N ALA A 147 -20.90 1.20 -18.63
CA ALA A 147 -20.74 -0.23 -18.37
C ALA A 147 -19.68 -0.51 -17.30
N LEU A 148 -18.56 0.22 -17.33
CA LEU A 148 -17.53 0.12 -16.27
C LEU A 148 -18.05 0.62 -14.93
N GLY A 149 -18.87 1.68 -14.91
CA GLY A 149 -19.54 2.19 -13.72
C GLY A 149 -20.47 1.15 -13.08
N GLU A 150 -21.25 0.45 -13.87
CA GLU A 150 -22.12 -0.63 -13.40
C GLU A 150 -21.32 -1.83 -12.85
N ARG A 151 -20.24 -2.22 -13.53
CA ARG A 151 -19.34 -3.29 -13.05
C ARG A 151 -18.67 -2.91 -11.73
N LEU A 152 -18.27 -1.64 -11.60
CA LEU A 152 -17.67 -1.10 -10.38
C LEU A 152 -18.67 -1.12 -9.22
N ALA A 153 -19.92 -0.74 -9.45
CA ALA A 153 -20.98 -0.80 -8.44
C ALA A 153 -21.23 -2.23 -7.94
N ARG A 154 -21.28 -3.20 -8.83
CA ARG A 154 -21.40 -4.63 -8.46
C ARG A 154 -20.19 -5.12 -7.67
N CYS A 155 -18.99 -4.73 -8.06
CA CYS A 155 -17.76 -5.07 -7.35
C CYS A 155 -17.77 -4.50 -5.91
N ARG A 156 -18.16 -3.25 -5.74
CA ARG A 156 -18.28 -2.60 -4.42
C ARG A 156 -19.33 -3.25 -3.53
N THR A 157 -20.43 -3.69 -4.11
CA THR A 157 -21.44 -4.47 -3.37
C THR A 157 -20.87 -5.80 -2.89
N ALA A 158 -20.07 -6.49 -3.72
CA ALA A 158 -19.42 -7.72 -3.32
C ALA A 158 -18.38 -7.51 -2.22
N ILE A 159 -17.60 -6.42 -2.29
CA ILE A 159 -16.67 -6.01 -1.23
C ILE A 159 -17.41 -5.82 0.09
N THR A 160 -18.46 -4.99 0.11
CA THR A 160 -19.24 -4.72 1.33
C THR A 160 -19.85 -5.98 1.93
N ARG A 161 -20.37 -6.89 1.11
CA ARG A 161 -20.90 -8.18 1.59
C ARG A 161 -19.83 -9.05 2.23
N THR A 162 -18.63 -9.07 1.64
CA THR A 162 -17.51 -9.86 2.15
C THR A 162 -16.97 -9.28 3.45
N GLU A 163 -16.87 -7.96 3.56
CA GLU A 163 -16.49 -7.26 4.78
C GLU A 163 -17.47 -7.56 5.93
N ARG A 164 -18.77 -7.46 5.68
CA ARG A 164 -19.80 -7.81 6.68
C ARG A 164 -19.76 -9.29 7.08
N ALA A 165 -19.41 -10.18 6.17
CA ALA A 165 -19.24 -11.59 6.50
C ALA A 165 -18.03 -11.83 7.39
N LEU A 166 -16.93 -11.12 7.15
CA LEU A 166 -15.74 -11.14 7.99
C LEU A 166 -16.01 -10.60 9.39
N GLU A 167 -16.71 -9.47 9.50
CA GLU A 167 -17.10 -8.89 10.79
C GLU A 167 -17.90 -9.86 11.66
N ARG A 168 -18.74 -10.69 11.05
CA ARG A 168 -19.53 -11.71 11.78
C ARG A 168 -18.67 -12.85 12.33
N ILE A 169 -17.56 -13.13 11.72
CA ILE A 169 -16.64 -14.21 12.14
C ILE A 169 -15.68 -13.70 13.24
N THR A 170 -15.40 -12.39 13.25
CA THR A 170 -14.46 -11.77 14.20
C THR A 170 -15.11 -11.29 15.49
N ARG A 171 -16.44 -11.36 15.62
CA ARG A 171 -17.19 -11.14 16.86
C ARG A 171 -17.34 -12.42 17.64
#